data_5aee036d771bb5b49f2fcf23d715602b
#
_entry.id   5aee036d771bb5b49f2fcf23d715602b
#
_cell.length_a   1.000
_cell.length_b   1.000
_cell.length_c   1.000
_cell.angle_alpha   90.00
_cell.angle_beta   90.00
_cell.angle_gamma   90.00
#
_symmetry.space_group_name_H-M   'P 1'
#
loop_
_entity.id
_entity.type
_entity.pdbx_description
1 polymer ?
#
loop_
_entity_poly.entity_id
_entity_poly.type
_entity_poly.pdbx_seq_one_letter_code
_entity_poly.pdbx_strand_id
1 'polypeptide(L)'
;VMLFSLHSYHPRRRFWWRFGVFIPFIYLGLCTMNKININKDVKDILQQQHIAYTRYFTTPAPFTNMLWYVVAGNDTGYHVGFRSVLDTKKQIDLSYFPRNDSLLKPVADHEEVQHLIRFSQQFYTTELWGDSLVFNDLRFGQMMGWQNPKGKFVFHYILNHPEDNTLVVQRGRFSGWSENVIRGYIKRIGGN
;
A
#
# COMPACT_ATOMS: atom_id res chain seq x y z
N VAL A 1 9.82 28.26 -6.69
CA VAL A 1 10.87 28.94 -7.47
C VAL A 1 10.37 30.28 -7.98
N MET A 2 9.24 30.39 -8.72
CA MET A 2 8.71 31.66 -9.26
C MET A 2 8.43 32.74 -8.20
N LEU A 3 8.01 32.36 -6.99
CA LEU A 3 7.73 33.32 -5.91
C LEU A 3 8.98 34.01 -5.39
N PHE A 4 10.13 33.34 -5.44
CA PHE A 4 11.43 33.87 -5.00
C PHE A 4 12.11 34.74 -6.06
N SER A 5 11.75 34.55 -7.34
CA SER A 5 12.31 35.36 -8.44
C SER A 5 11.58 36.69 -8.69
N LEU A 6 10.39 36.88 -8.06
CA LEU A 6 9.63 38.12 -8.18
C LEU A 6 9.93 39.08 -7.03
N HIS A 7 10.23 40.32 -7.36
CA HIS A 7 10.48 41.38 -6.37
C HIS A 7 9.26 41.55 -5.42
N SER A 8 9.51 41.90 -4.15
CA SER A 8 8.50 41.91 -3.06
C SER A 8 7.23 42.69 -3.38
N TYR A 9 7.35 43.77 -4.15
CA TYR A 9 6.23 44.69 -4.51
C TYR A 9 5.58 44.34 -5.86
N HIS A 10 5.95 43.27 -6.54
CA HIS A 10 5.39 42.96 -7.86
C HIS A 10 3.91 42.53 -7.73
N PRO A 11 2.96 43.18 -8.48
CA PRO A 11 1.52 42.92 -8.34
C PRO A 11 1.13 41.47 -8.62
N ARG A 12 1.86 40.79 -9.52
CA ARG A 12 1.65 39.33 -9.84
C ARG A 12 2.05 38.40 -8.69
N ARG A 13 2.82 38.86 -7.69
CA ARG A 13 3.23 38.04 -6.55
C ARG A 13 2.04 37.55 -5.72
N ARG A 14 1.02 38.42 -5.49
CA ARG A 14 -0.22 38.04 -4.80
C ARG A 14 -1.01 37.00 -5.55
N PHE A 15 -1.02 37.06 -6.88
CA PHE A 15 -1.66 36.06 -7.74
C PHE A 15 -0.96 34.70 -7.58
N TRP A 16 0.36 34.63 -7.76
CA TRP A 16 1.13 33.41 -7.61
C TRP A 16 1.08 32.81 -6.21
N TRP A 17 1.04 33.66 -5.16
CA TRP A 17 0.86 33.21 -3.80
C TRP A 17 -0.50 32.53 -3.60
N ARG A 18 -1.58 33.12 -4.10
CA ARG A 18 -2.92 32.52 -4.04
C ARG A 18 -2.95 31.19 -4.77
N PHE A 19 -2.43 31.11 -5.98
CA PHE A 19 -2.32 29.85 -6.72
C PHE A 19 -1.51 28.79 -5.96
N GLY A 20 -0.37 29.18 -5.38
CA GLY A 20 0.46 28.27 -4.59
C GLY A 20 -0.25 27.70 -3.36
N VAL A 21 -1.26 28.41 -2.83
CA VAL A 21 -2.08 27.94 -1.71
C VAL A 21 -3.28 27.13 -2.21
N PHE A 22 -4.04 27.63 -3.19
CA PHE A 22 -5.28 26.99 -3.62
C PHE A 22 -5.08 25.67 -4.37
N ILE A 23 -4.04 25.53 -5.21
CA ILE A 23 -3.78 24.31 -5.97
C ILE A 23 -3.57 23.08 -5.06
N PRO A 24 -2.74 23.15 -4.00
CA PRO A 24 -2.62 22.04 -3.06
C PRO A 24 -3.93 21.68 -2.35
N PHE A 25 -4.75 22.66 -1.98
CA PHE A 25 -6.06 22.38 -1.36
C PHE A 25 -7.02 21.67 -2.33
N ILE A 26 -7.08 22.11 -3.59
CA ILE A 26 -7.87 21.44 -4.62
C ILE A 26 -7.38 20.00 -4.80
N TYR A 27 -6.06 19.79 -4.88
CA TYR A 27 -5.46 18.47 -4.99
C TYR A 27 -5.81 17.57 -3.80
N LEU A 28 -5.72 18.08 -2.57
CA LEU A 28 -6.11 17.35 -1.36
C LEU A 28 -7.61 17.00 -1.37
N GLY A 29 -8.45 17.91 -1.84
CA GLY A 29 -9.88 17.66 -2.05
C GLY A 29 -10.12 16.50 -3.01
N LEU A 30 -9.44 16.47 -4.16
CA LEU A 30 -9.51 15.37 -5.12
C LEU A 30 -9.01 14.05 -4.52
N CYS A 31 -7.90 14.06 -3.79
CA CYS A 31 -7.39 12.88 -3.11
C CYS A 31 -8.41 12.33 -2.09
N THR A 32 -9.06 13.22 -1.34
CA THR A 32 -10.10 12.83 -0.35
C THR A 32 -11.33 12.24 -1.06
N MET A 33 -11.79 12.84 -2.15
CA MET A 33 -12.89 12.29 -2.96
C MET A 33 -12.54 10.90 -3.48
N ASN A 34 -11.35 10.73 -4.06
CA ASN A 34 -10.90 9.42 -4.55
C ASN A 34 -10.86 8.39 -3.42
N LYS A 35 -10.37 8.78 -2.23
CA LYS A 35 -10.37 7.90 -1.05
C LYS A 35 -11.77 7.44 -0.65
N ILE A 36 -12.73 8.37 -0.61
CA ILE A 36 -14.13 8.07 -0.26
C ILE A 36 -14.74 7.12 -1.29
N ASN A 37 -14.56 7.41 -2.60
CA ASN A 37 -15.10 6.59 -3.67
C ASN A 37 -14.50 5.18 -3.67
N ILE A 38 -13.18 5.06 -3.55
CA ILE A 38 -12.50 3.76 -3.46
C ILE A 38 -12.95 2.97 -2.25
N ASN A 39 -13.07 3.60 -1.08
CA ASN A 39 -13.55 2.91 0.12
C ASN A 39 -14.97 2.38 -0.05
N LYS A 40 -15.84 3.13 -0.70
CA LYS A 40 -17.21 2.69 -1.02
C LYS A 40 -17.18 1.51 -1.99
N ASP A 41 -16.48 1.65 -3.13
CA ASP A 41 -16.34 0.60 -4.13
C ASP A 41 -15.77 -0.69 -3.53
N VAL A 42 -14.72 -0.59 -2.72
CA VAL A 42 -14.09 -1.76 -2.08
C VAL A 42 -15.07 -2.47 -1.17
N LYS A 43 -15.84 -1.76 -0.34
CA LYS A 43 -16.84 -2.37 0.54
C LYS A 43 -17.91 -3.10 -0.25
N ASP A 44 -18.45 -2.46 -1.29
CA ASP A 44 -19.48 -3.03 -2.15
C ASP A 44 -18.97 -4.31 -2.84
N ILE A 45 -17.73 -4.29 -3.34
CA ILE A 45 -17.11 -5.43 -4.01
C ILE A 45 -16.82 -6.58 -3.03
N LEU A 46 -16.28 -6.30 -1.84
CA LEU A 46 -16.04 -7.31 -0.81
C LEU A 46 -17.33 -8.02 -0.41
N GLN A 47 -18.42 -7.26 -0.30
CA GLN A 47 -19.75 -7.81 -0.02
C GLN A 47 -20.27 -8.69 -1.17
N GLN A 48 -20.12 -8.24 -2.43
CA GLN A 48 -20.53 -9.01 -3.62
C GLN A 48 -19.72 -10.29 -3.80
N GLN A 49 -18.44 -10.26 -3.44
CA GLN A 49 -17.56 -11.43 -3.51
C GLN A 49 -17.67 -12.34 -2.26
N HIS A 50 -18.58 -12.02 -1.33
CA HIS A 50 -18.76 -12.76 -0.08
C HIS A 50 -17.49 -12.91 0.77
N ILE A 51 -16.61 -11.92 0.72
CA ILE A 51 -15.38 -11.90 1.49
C ILE A 51 -15.67 -11.37 2.90
N ALA A 52 -15.55 -12.25 3.89
CA ALA A 52 -15.70 -11.88 5.29
C ALA A 52 -14.44 -11.15 5.78
N TYR A 53 -14.62 -9.95 6.32
CA TYR A 53 -13.53 -9.18 6.93
C TYR A 53 -13.98 -8.50 8.21
N THR A 54 -13.06 -8.38 9.16
CA THR A 54 -13.24 -7.59 10.40
C THR A 54 -12.50 -6.26 10.31
N ARG A 55 -11.49 -6.19 9.44
CA ARG A 55 -10.66 -5.01 9.21
C ARG A 55 -10.29 -4.87 7.74
N TYR A 56 -10.19 -3.63 7.28
CA TYR A 56 -9.68 -3.33 5.94
C TYR A 56 -8.98 -1.98 5.94
N PHE A 57 -8.08 -1.78 5.00
CA PHE A 57 -7.58 -0.45 4.67
C PHE A 57 -7.30 -0.34 3.18
N THR A 58 -7.24 0.90 2.71
CA THR A 58 -6.82 1.24 1.37
C THR A 58 -5.77 2.34 1.43
N THR A 59 -4.76 2.24 0.61
CA THR A 59 -3.71 3.27 0.51
C THR A 59 -3.38 3.53 -0.97
N PRO A 60 -3.09 4.78 -1.36
CA PRO A 60 -2.71 5.05 -2.74
C PRO A 60 -1.38 4.35 -3.07
N ALA A 61 -1.28 3.86 -4.29
CA ALA A 61 -0.05 3.30 -4.81
C ALA A 61 1.01 4.41 -5.02
N PRO A 62 2.31 4.11 -5.11
CA PRO A 62 3.36 5.10 -5.25
C PRO A 62 3.09 6.09 -6.40
N PHE A 63 3.35 7.38 -6.16
CA PHE A 63 3.25 8.49 -7.15
C PHE A 63 1.89 8.71 -7.80
N THR A 64 0.80 8.12 -7.29
CA THR A 64 -0.54 8.31 -7.87
C THR A 64 -1.61 8.30 -6.79
N ASN A 65 -2.72 9.00 -7.04
CA ASN A 65 -3.96 8.90 -6.27
C ASN A 65 -5.08 8.20 -7.07
N MET A 66 -4.73 7.58 -8.20
CA MET A 66 -5.67 6.90 -9.08
C MET A 66 -5.71 5.39 -8.85
N LEU A 67 -4.57 4.76 -8.51
CA LEU A 67 -4.47 3.34 -8.19
C LEU A 67 -4.32 3.17 -6.67
N TRP A 68 -5.10 2.27 -6.11
CA TRP A 68 -5.18 2.04 -4.67
C TRP A 68 -4.87 0.59 -4.34
N TYR A 69 -3.99 0.40 -3.40
CA TYR A 69 -3.72 -0.87 -2.77
C TYR A 69 -4.79 -1.16 -1.73
N VAL A 70 -5.33 -2.37 -1.74
CA VAL A 70 -6.46 -2.79 -0.92
C VAL A 70 -6.04 -4.00 -0.10
N VAL A 71 -6.27 -3.95 1.20
CA VAL A 71 -6.12 -5.10 2.10
C VAL A 71 -7.39 -5.23 2.92
N ALA A 72 -7.99 -6.41 2.92
CA ALA A 72 -9.18 -6.72 3.71
C ALA A 72 -9.08 -8.14 4.25
N GLY A 73 -9.43 -8.36 5.51
CA GLY A 73 -9.38 -9.69 6.10
C GLY A 73 -9.74 -9.71 7.57
N ASN A 74 -9.37 -10.80 8.20
CA ASN A 74 -9.65 -11.12 9.59
C ASN A 74 -8.46 -11.84 10.23
N ASP A 75 -8.68 -12.49 11.37
CA ASP A 75 -7.61 -13.19 12.09
C ASP A 75 -7.13 -14.49 11.40
N THR A 76 -7.80 -14.96 10.35
CA THR A 76 -7.35 -16.13 9.57
C THR A 76 -6.44 -15.75 8.41
N GLY A 77 -6.61 -14.54 7.84
CA GLY A 77 -5.79 -14.07 6.73
C GLY A 77 -6.38 -12.85 6.02
N TYR A 78 -5.70 -12.42 4.97
CA TYR A 78 -5.98 -11.20 4.24
C TYR A 78 -6.12 -11.43 2.74
N HIS A 79 -7.05 -10.73 2.17
CA HIS A 79 -7.23 -10.55 0.73
C HIS A 79 -6.56 -9.25 0.31
N VAL A 80 -5.66 -9.33 -0.65
CA VAL A 80 -4.82 -8.21 -1.10
C VAL A 80 -4.98 -8.01 -2.59
N GLY A 81 -5.13 -6.76 -3.03
CA GLY A 81 -5.26 -6.44 -4.44
C GLY A 81 -5.14 -4.95 -4.73
N PHE A 82 -5.49 -4.57 -5.96
CA PHE A 82 -5.40 -3.19 -6.43
C PHE A 82 -6.70 -2.76 -7.12
N ARG A 83 -7.13 -1.53 -6.82
CA ARG A 83 -8.30 -0.88 -7.43
C ARG A 83 -7.91 0.46 -8.04
N SER A 84 -8.19 0.68 -9.32
CA SER A 84 -8.09 2.00 -9.92
C SER A 84 -9.40 2.76 -9.81
N VAL A 85 -9.31 4.08 -9.65
CA VAL A 85 -10.47 4.99 -9.76
C VAL A 85 -11.09 4.91 -11.17
N LEU A 86 -10.30 4.51 -12.17
CA LEU A 86 -10.69 4.39 -13.57
C LEU A 86 -11.19 2.98 -13.95
N ASP A 87 -11.22 2.03 -13.01
CA ASP A 87 -11.75 0.69 -13.27
C ASP A 87 -13.25 0.76 -13.58
N THR A 88 -13.64 0.23 -14.73
CA THR A 88 -15.05 0.16 -15.14
C THR A 88 -15.76 -1.07 -14.57
N LYS A 89 -15.03 -2.16 -14.37
CA LYS A 89 -15.55 -3.40 -13.79
C LYS A 89 -15.68 -3.25 -12.29
N LYS A 90 -16.82 -3.62 -11.73
CA LYS A 90 -17.03 -3.70 -10.26
C LYS A 90 -16.50 -5.00 -9.68
N GLN A 91 -15.24 -5.29 -9.92
CA GLN A 91 -14.55 -6.47 -9.45
C GLN A 91 -13.10 -6.13 -9.12
N ILE A 92 -12.56 -6.74 -8.07
CA ILE A 92 -11.13 -6.65 -7.72
C ILE A 92 -10.57 -8.08 -7.73
N ASP A 93 -9.46 -8.27 -8.42
CA ASP A 93 -8.69 -9.49 -8.32
C ASP A 93 -7.91 -9.47 -7.00
N LEU A 94 -8.37 -10.26 -6.04
CA LEU A 94 -7.83 -10.36 -4.70
C LEU A 94 -7.08 -11.68 -4.51
N SER A 95 -5.84 -11.61 -4.06
CA SER A 95 -5.05 -12.77 -3.64
C SER A 95 -5.17 -12.96 -2.14
N TYR A 96 -5.44 -14.20 -1.71
CA TYR A 96 -5.50 -14.55 -0.31
C TYR A 96 -4.12 -14.90 0.25
N PHE A 97 -3.81 -14.34 1.41
CA PHE A 97 -2.61 -14.57 2.20
C PHE A 97 -3.01 -15.01 3.60
N PRO A 98 -2.74 -16.27 3.99
CA PRO A 98 -3.04 -16.75 5.34
C PRO A 98 -2.19 -16.03 6.37
N ARG A 99 -2.73 -15.74 7.53
CA ARG A 99 -2.03 -15.04 8.61
C ARG A 99 -0.94 -15.91 9.26
N ASN A 100 -1.21 -17.21 9.40
CA ASN A 100 -0.28 -18.22 9.90
C ASN A 100 0.29 -17.93 11.29
N ASP A 101 -0.53 -17.44 12.23
CA ASP A 101 -0.10 -17.14 13.61
C ASP A 101 0.55 -18.33 14.34
N SER A 102 0.25 -19.56 13.90
CA SER A 102 0.88 -20.75 14.43
C SER A 102 2.40 -20.76 14.29
N LEU A 103 2.94 -20.11 13.24
CA LEU A 103 4.38 -19.99 13.02
C LEU A 103 5.07 -19.06 14.03
N LEU A 104 4.31 -18.14 14.63
CA LEU A 104 4.87 -17.23 15.68
C LEU A 104 4.99 -17.88 17.05
N LYS A 105 4.32 -19.02 17.32
CA LYS A 105 4.31 -19.65 18.65
C LYS A 105 5.70 -19.81 19.27
N PRO A 106 6.74 -20.25 18.54
CA PRO A 106 8.08 -20.43 19.14
C PRO A 106 8.76 -19.13 19.58
N VAL A 107 8.33 -17.98 19.00
CA VAL A 107 8.95 -16.66 19.22
C VAL A 107 7.94 -15.63 19.75
N ALA A 108 6.74 -16.07 20.12
CA ALA A 108 5.63 -15.20 20.52
C ALA A 108 5.97 -14.34 21.74
N ASP A 109 6.77 -14.83 22.66
CA ASP A 109 7.17 -14.13 23.89
C ASP A 109 8.31 -13.13 23.67
N HIS A 110 8.91 -13.09 22.48
CA HIS A 110 9.95 -12.11 22.18
C HIS A 110 9.34 -10.71 22.07
N GLU A 111 9.92 -9.75 22.78
CA GLU A 111 9.44 -8.37 22.82
C GLU A 111 9.40 -7.73 21.41
N GLU A 112 10.37 -8.04 20.56
CA GLU A 112 10.44 -7.57 19.18
C GLU A 112 9.25 -8.04 18.35
N VAL A 113 8.82 -9.29 18.50
CA VAL A 113 7.65 -9.85 17.79
C VAL A 113 6.37 -9.13 18.23
N GLN A 114 6.23 -8.89 19.54
CA GLN A 114 5.10 -8.14 20.08
C GLN A 114 5.09 -6.68 19.60
N HIS A 115 6.26 -6.07 19.44
CA HIS A 115 6.39 -4.74 18.84
C HIS A 115 5.99 -4.73 17.36
N LEU A 116 6.40 -5.72 16.58
CA LEU A 116 6.01 -5.84 15.16
C LEU A 116 4.51 -6.04 15.00
N ILE A 117 3.88 -6.89 15.82
CA ILE A 117 2.42 -7.10 15.81
C ILE A 117 1.68 -5.80 16.13
N ARG A 118 2.10 -5.07 17.16
CA ARG A 118 1.52 -3.75 17.49
C ARG A 118 1.77 -2.73 16.41
N PHE A 119 2.99 -2.64 15.89
CA PHE A 119 3.37 -1.72 14.83
C PHE A 119 2.54 -1.97 13.57
N SER A 120 2.36 -3.23 13.16
CA SER A 120 1.56 -3.60 11.97
C SER A 120 0.05 -3.33 12.14
N GLN A 121 -0.42 -2.95 13.33
CA GLN A 121 -1.84 -2.80 13.65
C GLN A 121 -2.65 -4.04 13.29
N GLN A 122 -2.07 -5.22 13.50
CA GLN A 122 -2.62 -6.53 13.14
C GLN A 122 -2.68 -6.82 11.63
N PHE A 123 -2.28 -5.93 10.74
CA PHE A 123 -2.22 -6.18 9.30
C PHE A 123 -0.90 -6.86 8.92
N TYR A 124 -0.75 -8.11 9.30
CA TYR A 124 0.47 -8.89 9.03
C TYR A 124 0.14 -10.32 8.60
N THR A 125 1.11 -10.94 7.97
CA THR A 125 1.15 -12.38 7.70
C THR A 125 2.52 -12.92 8.06
N THR A 126 2.58 -14.22 8.33
CA THR A 126 3.83 -14.93 8.55
C THR A 126 3.98 -16.08 7.57
N GLU A 127 5.19 -16.31 7.11
CA GLU A 127 5.52 -17.38 6.17
C GLU A 127 6.94 -17.90 6.39
N LEU A 128 7.25 -19.04 5.79
CA LEU A 128 8.62 -19.57 5.79
C LEU A 128 9.25 -19.34 4.43
N TRP A 129 10.45 -18.79 4.40
CA TRP A 129 11.31 -18.73 3.22
C TRP A 129 12.51 -19.66 3.45
N GLY A 130 12.39 -20.91 3.00
CA GLY A 130 13.35 -21.94 3.40
C GLY A 130 13.26 -22.19 4.90
N ASP A 131 14.33 -21.92 5.62
CA ASP A 131 14.45 -22.00 7.08
C ASP A 131 14.16 -20.69 7.81
N SER A 132 13.97 -19.58 7.07
CA SER A 132 13.73 -18.26 7.63
C SER A 132 12.26 -18.04 7.94
N LEU A 133 11.94 -17.69 9.20
CA LEU A 133 10.62 -17.26 9.61
C LEU A 133 10.45 -15.76 9.31
N VAL A 134 9.54 -15.43 8.42
CA VAL A 134 9.33 -14.07 7.90
C VAL A 134 8.02 -13.50 8.39
N PHE A 135 8.08 -12.30 8.93
CA PHE A 135 6.94 -11.46 9.29
C PHE A 135 6.76 -10.39 8.21
N ASN A 136 5.58 -10.32 7.59
CA ASN A 136 5.25 -9.33 6.57
C ASN A 136 4.28 -8.30 7.13
N ASP A 137 4.61 -7.01 7.07
CA ASP A 137 3.64 -5.93 7.32
C ASP A 137 2.96 -5.55 6.01
N LEU A 138 1.67 -5.86 5.91
CA LEU A 138 0.88 -5.66 4.69
C LEU A 138 0.64 -4.18 4.35
N ARG A 139 0.77 -3.28 5.30
CA ARG A 139 0.45 -1.85 5.12
C ARG A 139 1.40 -1.13 4.17
N PHE A 140 2.61 -1.65 4.01
CA PHE A 140 3.62 -1.06 3.13
C PHE A 140 3.49 -1.50 1.67
N GLY A 141 2.53 -2.38 1.37
CA GLY A 141 2.24 -2.85 0.01
C GLY A 141 3.10 -4.03 -0.43
N GLN A 142 2.90 -4.44 -1.67
CA GLN A 142 3.63 -5.51 -2.32
C GLN A 142 4.61 -4.99 -3.36
N MET A 143 5.72 -5.71 -3.54
CA MET A 143 6.65 -5.45 -4.65
C MET A 143 5.98 -5.88 -5.96
N MET A 144 5.65 -4.89 -6.80
CA MET A 144 4.98 -5.10 -8.09
C MET A 144 3.67 -5.92 -8.00
N GLY A 145 2.93 -5.79 -6.90
CA GLY A 145 1.70 -6.54 -6.66
C GLY A 145 0.61 -6.35 -7.72
N TRP A 146 0.61 -5.21 -8.44
CA TRP A 146 -0.27 -4.96 -9.58
C TRP A 146 0.02 -5.86 -10.79
N GLN A 147 1.24 -6.41 -10.90
CA GLN A 147 1.67 -7.30 -11.97
C GLN A 147 1.79 -8.74 -11.48
N ASN A 148 2.26 -8.92 -10.24
CA ASN A 148 2.37 -10.20 -9.58
C ASN A 148 1.53 -10.22 -8.29
N PRO A 149 0.28 -10.69 -8.34
CA PRO A 149 -0.63 -10.67 -7.20
C PRO A 149 -0.16 -11.47 -5.99
N LYS A 150 0.78 -12.41 -6.17
CA LYS A 150 1.44 -13.16 -5.08
C LYS A 150 2.88 -12.71 -4.82
N GLY A 151 3.22 -11.49 -5.25
CA GLY A 151 4.54 -10.91 -5.01
C GLY A 151 4.84 -10.71 -3.52
N LYS A 152 6.13 -10.66 -3.18
CA LYS A 152 6.60 -10.41 -1.82
C LYS A 152 6.13 -9.04 -1.32
N PHE A 153 5.93 -8.94 0.00
CA PHE A 153 5.61 -7.65 0.62
C PHE A 153 6.87 -6.78 0.73
N VAL A 154 6.69 -5.46 0.63
CA VAL A 154 7.79 -4.51 0.67
C VAL A 154 8.47 -4.50 2.02
N PHE A 155 7.67 -4.51 3.09
CA PHE A 155 8.19 -4.59 4.45
C PHE A 155 8.03 -6.03 4.93
N HIS A 156 9.16 -6.69 5.08
CA HIS A 156 9.26 -8.03 5.68
C HIS A 156 10.43 -8.04 6.65
N TYR A 157 10.29 -8.83 7.70
CA TYR A 157 11.26 -8.95 8.77
C TYR A 157 11.53 -10.43 9.06
N ILE A 158 12.79 -10.83 9.07
CA ILE A 158 13.23 -12.19 9.39
C ILE A 158 13.40 -12.29 10.88
N LEU A 159 12.62 -13.18 11.51
CA LEU A 159 12.55 -13.27 12.98
C LEU A 159 13.62 -14.14 13.59
N ASN A 160 14.01 -15.22 12.93
CA ASN A 160 15.00 -16.18 13.44
C ASN A 160 16.45 -15.88 13.03
N HIS A 161 16.64 -14.94 12.09
CA HIS A 161 17.95 -14.46 11.62
C HIS A 161 17.93 -12.92 11.53
N PRO A 162 17.87 -12.21 12.68
CA PRO A 162 17.69 -10.75 12.69
C PRO A 162 18.87 -9.98 12.05
N GLU A 163 20.05 -10.57 11.95
CA GLU A 163 21.22 -10.05 11.25
C GLU A 163 20.99 -9.83 9.75
N ASP A 164 20.11 -10.63 9.16
CA ASP A 164 19.77 -10.51 7.74
C ASP A 164 18.88 -9.31 7.43
N ASN A 165 18.22 -8.74 8.44
CA ASN A 165 17.30 -7.61 8.27
C ASN A 165 17.99 -6.31 7.84
N THR A 166 19.28 -6.14 8.11
CA THR A 166 20.04 -4.93 7.73
C THR A 166 20.08 -4.70 6.22
N LEU A 167 19.96 -5.76 5.42
CA LEU A 167 19.97 -5.72 3.95
C LEU A 167 18.58 -5.47 3.36
N VAL A 168 17.52 -5.82 4.07
CA VAL A 168 16.13 -5.79 3.58
C VAL A 168 15.63 -4.35 3.43
N VAL A 169 15.99 -3.47 4.36
CA VAL A 169 15.55 -2.06 4.38
C VAL A 169 16.14 -1.26 3.23
N GLN A 170 17.32 -1.64 2.71
CA GLN A 170 18.06 -0.86 1.71
C GLN A 170 17.64 -1.12 0.25
N ARG A 171 17.04 -2.25 -0.06
CA ARG A 171 16.66 -2.59 -1.45
C ARG A 171 15.38 -1.94 -1.95
N GLY A 172 14.58 -1.36 -1.06
CA GLY A 172 13.50 -0.42 -1.36
C GLY A 172 12.39 -0.90 -2.31
N ARG A 173 11.28 -0.16 -2.31
CA ARG A 173 10.09 -0.36 -3.16
C ARG A 173 10.36 -0.42 -4.66
N PHE A 174 11.46 0.14 -5.11
CA PHE A 174 11.78 0.35 -6.53
C PHE A 174 12.81 -0.63 -7.06
N SER A 175 13.28 -1.57 -6.22
CA SER A 175 14.15 -2.65 -6.68
C SER A 175 13.41 -3.49 -7.73
N GLY A 176 14.01 -3.64 -8.91
CA GLY A 176 13.43 -4.41 -10.02
C GLY A 176 12.51 -3.61 -10.96
N TRP A 177 12.38 -2.30 -10.81
CA TRP A 177 11.61 -1.47 -11.75
C TRP A 177 12.33 -1.37 -13.09
N SER A 178 11.82 -2.09 -14.08
CA SER A 178 12.23 -2.02 -15.49
C SER A 178 11.20 -1.20 -16.27
N GLU A 179 11.54 -0.85 -17.51
CA GLU A 179 10.59 -0.14 -18.41
C GLU A 179 9.26 -0.89 -18.56
N ASN A 180 9.29 -2.21 -18.68
CA ASN A 180 8.10 -3.04 -18.80
C ASN A 180 7.22 -2.99 -17.53
N VAL A 181 7.84 -2.93 -16.36
CA VAL A 181 7.13 -2.80 -15.07
C VAL A 181 6.46 -1.43 -14.98
N ILE A 182 7.15 -0.36 -15.40
CA ILE A 182 6.60 0.99 -15.43
C ILE A 182 5.41 1.07 -16.40
N ARG A 183 5.54 0.52 -17.60
CA ARG A 183 4.45 0.46 -18.58
C ARG A 183 3.24 -0.32 -18.03
N GLY A 184 3.47 -1.47 -17.39
CA GLY A 184 2.44 -2.25 -16.70
C GLY A 184 1.74 -1.46 -15.60
N TYR A 185 2.51 -0.68 -14.83
CA TYR A 185 1.99 0.20 -13.79
C TYR A 185 1.07 1.29 -14.35
N ILE A 186 1.53 2.01 -15.38
CA ILE A 186 0.74 3.06 -16.05
C ILE A 186 -0.54 2.45 -16.64
N LYS A 187 -0.45 1.29 -17.29
CA LYS A 187 -1.62 0.58 -17.80
C LYS A 187 -2.61 0.25 -16.68
N ARG A 188 -2.14 -0.24 -15.53
CA ARG A 188 -3.02 -0.58 -14.40
C ARG A 188 -3.64 0.66 -13.74
N ILE A 189 -2.96 1.80 -13.74
CA ILE A 189 -3.55 3.09 -13.33
C ILE A 189 -4.72 3.46 -14.24
N GLY A 190 -4.60 3.23 -15.53
CA GLY A 190 -5.63 3.51 -16.55
C GLY A 190 -6.91 2.66 -16.42
N GLY A 191 -6.92 1.66 -15.53
CA GLY A 191 -8.08 0.81 -15.26
C GLY A 191 -8.14 -0.46 -16.12
N ASN A 192 -9.20 -1.24 -15.88
CA ASN A 192 -9.53 -2.49 -16.60
C ASN A 192 -10.73 -2.31 -17.52
#